data_dd9e9bc431ba70edd37a716d90120e6a
#
_entry.id   dd9e9bc431ba70edd37a716d90120e6a
#
_cell.length_a   1.000
_cell.length_b   1.000
_cell.length_c   1.000
_cell.angle_alpha   90.00
_cell.angle_beta   90.00
_cell.angle_gamma   90.00
#
_symmetry.space_group_name_H-M   'P 1'
#
loop_
_entity.id
_entity.type
_entity.pdbx_description
1 polymer ?
#
loop_
_entity_poly.entity_id
_entity_poly.type
_entity_poly.pdbx_seq_one_letter_code
_entity_poly.pdbx_strand_id
1 'polypeptide(L)'
;LPGGIPYIIGNEAAERYSFYGMKAILVVFMTKYLMGKEGPEPMGDEEAKTWFHLFNSAVYFTPLLGAIVADVFFGKYKTIISLSIVYCLGHLALALDESRLGLSVGLTLIAIGAGGIKPCVSAHVGDQFGKTNGHLLTKIFGWFYFSINLGAFASQIMTPVLLDRYGPQVAFGVPGGLMLLATIVFWMGRNKFVHIPAGGVGFFKEAFSRDGLAIIGRLCVGYLFVAMFWALFDQTGSAWVLQADRMDRNWLGIEWLPSQIGAINPVMIMVFIPIFTAFIYPTIDRFFKLTPLRKIGIGFFVAVPSFLIPAWIEIQIAGGELPNIIWQIVAYVFITAAEVFISITALEFSYTQAPKKMKSLILGFFLMSVSMGNLFTAGVNHFIMNDPPSFKPDVPGKYQLELTAMDGQTEQSAEVTINVREKMDKEEPAKSDTTLKPPTADAGNTAAAPAGQRVRLYGTASKGDHRGAFAYRWVVVRVPEQSSMSSAALHKSDTRNPHFTPDEEGEYELRFTVMVGDQPRYELDPSSGDARLSPPATATDTVVIKATSKNLAPIVDAGDDKNALQGETITLNGSDTYDPNGDPLKF
;
A
#
# COMPACT_ATOMS: atom_id res chain seq x y z
N LEU A 1 -9.92 -14.39 35.89
CA LEU A 1 -9.74 -14.22 34.45
C LEU A 1 -9.70 -15.60 33.81
N PRO A 2 -10.49 -15.89 32.72
CA PRO A 2 -10.38 -17.16 32.00
C PRO A 2 -8.96 -17.40 31.48
N GLY A 3 -8.45 -18.63 31.66
CA GLY A 3 -7.06 -18.97 31.34
C GLY A 3 -6.71 -18.91 29.86
N GLY A 4 -7.71 -18.88 28.97
CA GLY A 4 -7.55 -18.74 27.52
C GLY A 4 -7.33 -17.30 27.04
N ILE A 5 -7.77 -16.30 27.79
CA ILE A 5 -7.76 -14.88 27.37
C ILE A 5 -6.39 -14.34 26.97
N PRO A 6 -5.28 -14.58 27.72
CA PRO A 6 -3.96 -14.11 27.32
C PRO A 6 -3.51 -14.61 25.93
N TYR A 7 -3.86 -15.86 25.59
CA TYR A 7 -3.54 -16.45 24.29
C TYR A 7 -4.33 -15.79 23.14
N ILE A 8 -5.58 -15.41 23.41
CA ILE A 8 -6.42 -14.73 22.39
C ILE A 8 -5.94 -13.29 22.18
N ILE A 9 -5.67 -12.54 23.26
CA ILE A 9 -5.19 -11.16 23.16
C ILE A 9 -3.81 -11.07 22.50
N GLY A 10 -2.88 -11.99 22.87
CA GLY A 10 -1.56 -12.06 22.24
C GLY A 10 -1.62 -12.42 20.76
N ASN A 11 -2.48 -13.36 20.39
CA ASN A 11 -2.77 -13.69 19.00
C ASN A 11 -3.32 -12.48 18.24
N GLU A 12 -4.29 -11.76 18.81
CA GLU A 12 -4.90 -10.60 18.16
C GLU A 12 -3.87 -9.49 17.91
N ALA A 13 -3.04 -9.12 18.89
CA ALA A 13 -2.03 -8.09 18.71
C ALA A 13 -1.06 -8.42 17.56
N ALA A 14 -0.59 -9.67 17.47
CA ALA A 14 0.33 -10.10 16.42
C ALA A 14 -0.37 -10.21 15.05
N GLU A 15 -1.63 -10.69 15.00
CA GLU A 15 -2.42 -10.73 13.78
C GLU A 15 -2.70 -9.31 13.25
N ARG A 16 -3.04 -8.37 14.13
CA ARG A 16 -3.26 -6.96 13.71
C ARG A 16 -1.99 -6.30 13.21
N TYR A 17 -0.85 -6.56 13.86
CA TYR A 17 0.44 -6.13 13.32
C TYR A 17 0.64 -6.68 11.91
N SER A 18 0.40 -7.98 11.72
CA SER A 18 0.58 -8.66 10.44
C SER A 18 -0.31 -8.04 9.35
N PHE A 19 -1.59 -7.85 9.62
CA PHE A 19 -2.56 -7.31 8.67
C PHE A 19 -2.27 -5.85 8.30
N TYR A 20 -2.21 -4.97 9.30
CA TYR A 20 -2.06 -3.53 9.06
C TYR A 20 -0.66 -3.17 8.56
N GLY A 21 0.38 -3.94 8.95
CA GLY A 21 1.73 -3.75 8.43
C GLY A 21 1.81 -4.06 6.93
N MET A 22 1.28 -5.19 6.51
CA MET A 22 1.20 -5.54 5.08
C MET A 22 0.35 -4.51 4.31
N LYS A 23 -0.84 -4.16 4.82
CA LYS A 23 -1.73 -3.21 4.17
C LYS A 23 -1.07 -1.83 4.00
N ALA A 24 -0.31 -1.35 4.98
CA ALA A 24 0.33 -0.04 4.96
C ALA A 24 1.35 0.11 3.82
N ILE A 25 2.07 -0.95 3.48
CA ILE A 25 3.10 -0.91 2.44
C ILE A 25 2.59 -1.32 1.06
N LEU A 26 1.35 -1.83 0.97
CA LEU A 26 0.85 -2.49 -0.23
C LEU A 26 0.87 -1.60 -1.47
N VAL A 27 0.39 -0.35 -1.37
CA VAL A 27 0.37 0.58 -2.50
C VAL A 27 1.80 0.97 -2.91
N VAL A 28 2.67 1.26 -1.94
CA VAL A 28 4.08 1.59 -2.21
C VAL A 28 4.81 0.40 -2.85
N PHE A 29 4.51 -0.83 -2.40
CA PHE A 29 5.06 -2.04 -3.02
C PHE A 29 4.63 -2.14 -4.50
N MET A 30 3.34 -1.98 -4.79
CA MET A 30 2.81 -2.08 -6.15
C MET A 30 3.36 -1.01 -7.08
N THR A 31 3.57 0.21 -6.60
CA THR A 31 4.03 1.33 -7.43
C THR A 31 5.55 1.47 -7.55
N LYS A 32 6.34 0.77 -6.69
CA LYS A 32 7.81 0.98 -6.66
C LYS A 32 8.64 -0.29 -6.67
N TYR A 33 8.09 -1.45 -6.27
CA TYR A 33 8.87 -2.67 -6.01
C TYR A 33 8.40 -3.89 -6.81
N LEU A 34 7.26 -3.80 -7.49
CA LEU A 34 6.69 -4.93 -8.21
C LEU A 34 7.63 -5.37 -9.35
N MET A 35 7.81 -6.69 -9.49
CA MET A 35 8.73 -7.29 -10.45
C MET A 35 7.96 -8.02 -11.55
N GLY A 36 8.38 -7.83 -12.79
CA GLY A 36 7.94 -8.60 -13.96
C GLY A 36 8.92 -9.70 -14.32
N LYS A 37 8.71 -10.34 -15.46
CA LYS A 37 9.60 -11.42 -15.97
C LYS A 37 10.98 -10.91 -16.38
N GLU A 38 11.06 -9.68 -16.86
CA GLU A 38 12.28 -9.08 -17.43
C GLU A 38 12.91 -8.01 -16.53
N GLY A 39 12.32 -7.73 -15.35
CA GLY A 39 12.81 -6.73 -14.41
C GLY A 39 11.69 -6.02 -13.66
N PRO A 40 11.92 -4.80 -13.13
CA PRO A 40 10.89 -4.03 -12.45
C PRO A 40 9.71 -3.71 -13.37
N GLU A 41 8.50 -4.02 -12.89
CA GLU A 41 7.24 -3.76 -13.61
C GLU A 41 6.22 -3.13 -12.63
N PRO A 42 6.47 -1.89 -12.16
CA PRO A 42 5.58 -1.21 -11.22
C PRO A 42 4.22 -0.93 -11.85
N MET A 43 3.19 -0.89 -11.01
CA MET A 43 1.85 -0.47 -11.41
C MET A 43 1.76 1.06 -11.44
N GLY A 44 0.94 1.60 -12.32
CA GLY A 44 0.50 3.00 -12.22
C GLY A 44 -0.35 3.24 -10.97
N ASP A 45 -0.44 4.51 -10.55
CA ASP A 45 -1.13 4.89 -9.32
C ASP A 45 -2.60 4.41 -9.29
N GLU A 46 -3.34 4.56 -10.40
CA GLU A 46 -4.75 4.17 -10.47
C GLU A 46 -4.93 2.66 -10.44
N GLU A 47 -4.03 1.91 -11.10
CA GLU A 47 -4.03 0.45 -11.06
C GLU A 47 -3.75 -0.04 -9.63
N ALA A 48 -2.73 0.51 -8.97
CA ALA A 48 -2.39 0.16 -7.59
C ALA A 48 -3.54 0.46 -6.61
N LYS A 49 -4.21 1.62 -6.74
CA LYS A 49 -5.42 1.95 -5.98
C LYS A 49 -6.55 0.95 -6.23
N THR A 50 -6.77 0.56 -7.48
CA THR A 50 -7.78 -0.44 -7.86
C THR A 50 -7.51 -1.78 -7.17
N TRP A 51 -6.29 -2.30 -7.25
CA TRP A 51 -5.88 -3.55 -6.59
C TRP A 51 -6.02 -3.48 -5.06
N PHE A 52 -5.62 -2.36 -4.45
CA PHE A 52 -5.76 -2.14 -3.01
C PHE A 52 -7.22 -2.21 -2.55
N HIS A 53 -8.13 -1.55 -3.26
CA HIS A 53 -9.54 -1.54 -2.92
C HIS A 53 -10.24 -2.86 -3.24
N LEU A 54 -9.85 -3.59 -4.31
CA LEU A 54 -10.32 -4.95 -4.57
C LEU A 54 -9.89 -5.92 -3.45
N PHE A 55 -8.66 -5.84 -3.00
CA PHE A 55 -8.17 -6.62 -1.86
C PHE A 55 -8.95 -6.29 -0.59
N ASN A 56 -9.13 -5.01 -0.24
CA ASN A 56 -9.93 -4.61 0.90
C ASN A 56 -11.38 -5.11 0.79
N SER A 57 -11.99 -4.99 -0.38
CA SER A 57 -13.34 -5.53 -0.62
C SER A 57 -13.40 -7.02 -0.31
N ALA A 58 -12.45 -7.81 -0.81
CA ALA A 58 -12.38 -9.26 -0.55
C ALA A 58 -12.22 -9.56 0.95
N VAL A 59 -11.31 -8.86 1.66
CA VAL A 59 -11.06 -9.04 3.10
C VAL A 59 -12.30 -8.75 3.95
N TYR A 60 -13.15 -7.82 3.54
CA TYR A 60 -14.37 -7.47 4.29
C TYR A 60 -15.63 -8.20 3.80
N PHE A 61 -15.55 -8.89 2.67
CA PHE A 61 -16.57 -9.85 2.21
C PHE A 61 -16.43 -11.22 2.92
N THR A 62 -15.20 -11.73 3.04
CA THR A 62 -14.92 -13.06 3.59
C THR A 62 -15.32 -13.27 5.06
N PRO A 63 -15.45 -12.25 5.94
CA PRO A 63 -16.01 -12.41 7.29
C PRO A 63 -17.40 -13.04 7.33
N LEU A 64 -18.25 -12.72 6.34
CA LEU A 64 -19.57 -13.34 6.23
C LEU A 64 -19.46 -14.85 6.01
N LEU A 65 -18.55 -15.27 5.12
CA LEU A 65 -18.29 -16.68 4.83
C LEU A 65 -17.62 -17.38 6.02
N GLY A 66 -16.65 -16.71 6.67
CA GLY A 66 -15.96 -17.25 7.85
C GLY A 66 -16.90 -17.48 9.04
N ALA A 67 -17.84 -16.56 9.27
CA ALA A 67 -18.87 -16.72 10.30
C ALA A 67 -19.77 -17.94 10.00
N ILE A 68 -20.23 -18.10 8.75
CA ILE A 68 -21.05 -19.24 8.32
C ILE A 68 -20.27 -20.56 8.51
N VAL A 69 -19.01 -20.61 8.06
CA VAL A 69 -18.16 -21.80 8.21
C VAL A 69 -17.97 -22.17 9.68
N ALA A 70 -17.74 -21.17 10.54
CA ALA A 70 -17.57 -21.39 11.96
C ALA A 70 -18.86 -21.82 12.68
N ASP A 71 -19.97 -21.13 12.41
CA ASP A 71 -21.22 -21.35 13.15
C ASP A 71 -21.99 -22.60 12.66
N VAL A 72 -21.82 -22.97 11.37
CA VAL A 72 -22.56 -24.10 10.77
C VAL A 72 -21.75 -25.39 10.75
N PHE A 73 -20.43 -25.34 10.44
CA PHE A 73 -19.66 -26.55 10.09
C PHE A 73 -18.61 -26.96 11.12
N PHE A 74 -17.63 -26.06 11.44
CA PHE A 74 -16.41 -26.48 12.14
C PHE A 74 -16.30 -26.01 13.60
N GLY A 75 -17.07 -24.99 13.99
CA GLY A 75 -16.87 -24.26 15.22
C GLY A 75 -15.70 -23.27 15.15
N LYS A 76 -15.74 -22.23 16.02
CA LYS A 76 -14.83 -21.08 15.95
C LYS A 76 -13.36 -21.45 16.04
N TYR A 77 -12.98 -22.32 16.99
CA TYR A 77 -11.57 -22.69 17.20
C TYR A 77 -10.93 -23.32 15.95
N LYS A 78 -11.59 -24.32 15.34
CA LYS A 78 -11.06 -25.01 14.17
C LYS A 78 -10.99 -24.06 12.96
N THR A 79 -12.00 -23.21 12.79
CA THR A 79 -12.02 -22.20 11.72
C THR A 79 -10.86 -21.22 11.88
N ILE A 80 -10.62 -20.70 13.09
CA ILE A 80 -9.49 -19.78 13.35
C ILE A 80 -8.16 -20.45 12.98
N ILE A 81 -7.88 -21.66 13.48
CA ILE A 81 -6.60 -22.33 13.21
C ILE A 81 -6.41 -22.63 11.73
N SER A 82 -7.42 -23.18 11.05
CA SER A 82 -7.32 -23.53 9.63
C SER A 82 -7.08 -22.29 8.76
N LEU A 83 -7.82 -21.22 9.01
CA LEU A 83 -7.69 -19.99 8.24
C LEU A 83 -6.42 -19.19 8.61
N SER A 84 -5.89 -19.33 9.83
CA SER A 84 -4.58 -18.78 10.21
C SER A 84 -3.44 -19.40 9.40
N ILE A 85 -3.52 -20.71 9.10
CA ILE A 85 -2.53 -21.37 8.24
C ILE A 85 -2.61 -20.82 6.81
N VAL A 86 -3.83 -20.66 6.26
CA VAL A 86 -4.04 -20.05 4.94
C VAL A 86 -3.47 -18.62 4.91
N TYR A 87 -3.67 -17.87 5.97
CA TYR A 87 -3.13 -16.52 6.12
C TYR A 87 -1.60 -16.50 6.13
N CYS A 88 -0.95 -17.40 6.87
CA CYS A 88 0.51 -17.54 6.85
C CYS A 88 1.04 -17.86 5.45
N LEU A 89 0.36 -18.73 4.69
CA LEU A 89 0.73 -19.05 3.31
C LEU A 89 0.60 -17.83 2.39
N GLY A 90 -0.39 -16.97 2.62
CA GLY A 90 -0.54 -15.70 1.88
C GLY A 90 0.64 -14.76 2.10
N HIS A 91 1.07 -14.56 3.35
CA HIS A 91 2.28 -13.77 3.64
C HIS A 91 3.55 -14.38 3.06
N LEU A 92 3.66 -15.71 3.11
CA LEU A 92 4.79 -16.43 2.50
C LEU A 92 4.84 -16.20 0.98
N ALA A 93 3.71 -16.24 0.30
CA ALA A 93 3.63 -15.96 -1.13
C ALA A 93 4.12 -14.53 -1.46
N LEU A 94 3.65 -13.50 -0.70
CA LEU A 94 4.11 -12.12 -0.89
C LEU A 94 5.61 -11.94 -0.58
N ALA A 95 6.17 -12.71 0.36
CA ALA A 95 7.57 -12.60 0.73
C ALA A 95 8.51 -13.31 -0.26
N LEU A 96 8.04 -14.35 -0.98
CA LEU A 96 8.85 -15.15 -1.88
C LEU A 96 8.75 -14.73 -3.36
N ASP A 97 7.62 -14.12 -3.75
CA ASP A 97 7.34 -13.78 -5.14
C ASP A 97 6.82 -12.34 -5.23
N GLU A 98 7.70 -11.44 -5.71
CA GLU A 98 7.42 -10.02 -5.88
C GLU A 98 6.69 -9.70 -7.20
N SER A 99 6.27 -10.74 -7.95
CA SER A 99 5.56 -10.59 -9.22
C SER A 99 4.05 -10.31 -9.02
N ARG A 100 3.36 -9.93 -10.11
CA ARG A 100 1.89 -9.80 -10.13
C ARG A 100 1.19 -11.11 -9.73
N LEU A 101 1.78 -12.27 -10.04
CA LEU A 101 1.23 -13.57 -9.65
C LEU A 101 1.36 -13.78 -8.14
N GLY A 102 2.55 -13.55 -7.57
CA GLY A 102 2.80 -13.63 -6.13
C GLY A 102 1.89 -12.68 -5.36
N LEU A 103 1.72 -11.44 -5.85
CA LEU A 103 0.78 -10.47 -5.32
C LEU A 103 -0.66 -11.01 -5.31
N SER A 104 -1.16 -11.49 -6.46
CA SER A 104 -2.53 -12.02 -6.60
C SER A 104 -2.80 -13.19 -5.67
N VAL A 105 -1.90 -14.18 -5.65
CA VAL A 105 -2.01 -15.37 -4.80
C VAL A 105 -1.94 -14.98 -3.33
N GLY A 106 -0.95 -14.17 -2.96
CA GLY A 106 -0.74 -13.73 -1.59
C GLY A 106 -1.94 -12.96 -1.04
N LEU A 107 -2.43 -11.96 -1.76
CA LEU A 107 -3.60 -11.17 -1.35
C LEU A 107 -4.87 -12.00 -1.28
N THR A 108 -5.08 -12.95 -2.20
CA THR A 108 -6.25 -13.86 -2.17
C THR A 108 -6.23 -14.74 -0.92
N LEU A 109 -5.08 -15.36 -0.61
CA LEU A 109 -4.93 -16.20 0.58
C LEU A 109 -5.09 -15.37 1.87
N ILE A 110 -4.54 -14.16 1.91
CA ILE A 110 -4.72 -13.24 3.05
C ILE A 110 -6.18 -12.83 3.20
N ALA A 111 -6.87 -12.51 2.12
CA ALA A 111 -8.28 -12.13 2.17
C ALA A 111 -9.16 -13.27 2.72
N ILE A 112 -8.91 -14.51 2.31
CA ILE A 112 -9.62 -15.69 2.83
C ILE A 112 -9.27 -15.92 4.30
N GLY A 113 -7.97 -15.91 4.63
CA GLY A 113 -7.47 -16.18 5.98
C GLY A 113 -7.89 -15.11 6.98
N ALA A 114 -7.40 -13.88 6.79
CA ALA A 114 -7.64 -12.76 7.72
C ALA A 114 -9.12 -12.39 7.84
N GLY A 115 -9.82 -12.31 6.69
CA GLY A 115 -11.24 -11.96 6.68
C GLY A 115 -12.08 -13.00 7.43
N GLY A 116 -11.84 -14.29 7.17
CA GLY A 116 -12.58 -15.36 7.83
C GLY A 116 -12.30 -15.50 9.34
N ILE A 117 -11.13 -15.08 9.82
CA ILE A 117 -10.77 -15.12 11.24
C ILE A 117 -11.44 -14.00 12.05
N LYS A 118 -11.53 -12.80 11.50
CA LYS A 118 -11.98 -11.57 12.21
C LYS A 118 -13.25 -11.75 13.06
N PRO A 119 -14.37 -12.25 12.50
CA PRO A 119 -15.59 -12.43 13.30
C PRO A 119 -15.45 -13.54 14.33
N CYS A 120 -14.66 -14.57 14.03
CA CYS A 120 -14.51 -15.74 14.88
C CYS A 120 -13.72 -15.43 16.17
N VAL A 121 -12.64 -14.63 16.08
CA VAL A 121 -11.79 -14.31 17.25
C VAL A 121 -12.55 -13.44 18.24
N SER A 122 -13.23 -12.39 17.80
CA SER A 122 -14.04 -11.53 18.68
C SER A 122 -15.14 -12.31 19.38
N ALA A 123 -15.84 -13.19 18.65
CA ALA A 123 -16.87 -14.06 19.24
C ALA A 123 -16.26 -15.08 20.21
N HIS A 124 -15.06 -15.62 19.89
CA HIS A 124 -14.37 -16.57 20.75
C HIS A 124 -13.91 -15.96 22.08
N VAL A 125 -13.56 -14.65 22.11
CA VAL A 125 -13.35 -13.91 23.36
C VAL A 125 -14.61 -13.95 24.23
N GLY A 126 -15.77 -13.63 23.64
CA GLY A 126 -17.05 -13.63 24.35
C GLY A 126 -17.41 -14.99 24.92
N ASP A 127 -17.11 -16.08 24.18
CA ASP A 127 -17.40 -17.47 24.58
C ASP A 127 -16.62 -17.92 25.83
N GLN A 128 -15.53 -17.24 26.19
CA GLN A 128 -14.75 -17.55 27.40
C GLN A 128 -15.46 -17.11 28.71
N PHE A 129 -16.55 -16.37 28.59
CA PHE A 129 -17.26 -15.79 29.73
C PHE A 129 -18.62 -16.42 29.94
N GLY A 130 -18.89 -16.75 31.21
CA GLY A 130 -20.17 -17.31 31.69
C GLY A 130 -20.81 -16.41 32.75
N LYS A 131 -21.79 -16.98 33.47
CA LYS A 131 -22.54 -16.25 34.52
C LYS A 131 -21.66 -15.75 35.66
N THR A 132 -20.58 -16.47 36.02
CA THR A 132 -19.72 -16.17 37.18
C THR A 132 -18.68 -15.10 36.90
N ASN A 133 -18.25 -14.91 35.66
CA ASN A 133 -17.16 -13.99 35.27
C ASN A 133 -17.57 -12.97 34.20
N GLY A 134 -18.85 -12.89 33.84
CA GLY A 134 -19.40 -11.97 32.84
C GLY A 134 -19.16 -10.49 33.17
N HIS A 135 -18.99 -10.12 34.45
CA HIS A 135 -18.65 -8.76 34.87
C HIS A 135 -17.28 -8.29 34.39
N LEU A 136 -16.38 -9.22 33.99
CA LEU A 136 -15.07 -8.89 33.43
C LEU A 136 -15.09 -8.64 31.91
N LEU A 137 -16.19 -8.96 31.24
CA LEU A 137 -16.29 -8.98 29.79
C LEU A 137 -15.95 -7.60 29.18
N THR A 138 -16.54 -6.53 29.70
CA THR A 138 -16.28 -5.16 29.21
C THR A 138 -14.80 -4.76 29.33
N LYS A 139 -14.17 -5.11 30.48
CA LYS A 139 -12.75 -4.84 30.70
C LYS A 139 -11.88 -5.58 29.69
N ILE A 140 -12.21 -6.84 29.40
CA ILE A 140 -11.44 -7.67 28.48
C ILE A 140 -11.62 -7.23 27.01
N PHE A 141 -12.83 -6.83 26.62
CA PHE A 141 -13.02 -6.21 25.30
C PHE A 141 -12.25 -4.88 25.17
N GLY A 142 -12.11 -4.11 26.27
CA GLY A 142 -11.21 -2.95 26.30
C GLY A 142 -9.76 -3.32 26.03
N TRP A 143 -9.22 -4.38 26.65
CA TRP A 143 -7.87 -4.87 26.38
C TRP A 143 -7.72 -5.43 24.96
N PHE A 144 -8.74 -6.14 24.47
CA PHE A 144 -8.77 -6.66 23.11
C PHE A 144 -8.71 -5.52 22.07
N TYR A 145 -9.53 -4.50 22.27
CA TYR A 145 -9.53 -3.31 21.41
C TYR A 145 -8.20 -2.53 21.47
N PHE A 146 -7.63 -2.41 22.67
CA PHE A 146 -6.29 -1.81 22.83
C PHE A 146 -5.23 -2.61 22.07
N SER A 147 -5.26 -3.95 22.12
CA SER A 147 -4.29 -4.79 21.41
C SER A 147 -4.40 -4.64 19.88
N ILE A 148 -5.61 -4.46 19.35
CA ILE A 148 -5.85 -4.16 17.93
C ILE A 148 -5.13 -2.87 17.52
N ASN A 149 -5.38 -1.78 18.25
CA ASN A 149 -4.82 -0.46 17.90
C ASN A 149 -3.31 -0.40 18.14
N LEU A 150 -2.80 -1.07 19.17
CA LEU A 150 -1.36 -1.18 19.43
C LEU A 150 -0.65 -1.93 18.30
N GLY A 151 -1.21 -3.06 17.85
CA GLY A 151 -0.69 -3.82 16.71
C GLY A 151 -0.72 -3.00 15.41
N ALA A 152 -1.82 -2.31 15.15
CA ALA A 152 -1.97 -1.43 13.99
C ALA A 152 -0.96 -0.26 14.01
N PHE A 153 -0.84 0.43 15.13
CA PHE A 153 0.13 1.53 15.28
C PHE A 153 1.57 1.06 15.07
N ALA A 154 1.98 0.02 15.82
CA ALA A 154 3.35 -0.48 15.76
C ALA A 154 3.72 -0.95 14.34
N SER A 155 2.81 -1.62 13.65
CA SER A 155 3.04 -2.13 12.29
C SER A 155 3.15 -1.01 11.26
N GLN A 156 2.31 0.01 11.34
CA GLN A 156 2.32 1.14 10.40
C GLN A 156 3.55 2.04 10.57
N ILE A 157 4.20 2.01 11.75
CA ILE A 157 5.50 2.68 11.95
C ILE A 157 6.65 1.81 11.44
N MET A 158 6.64 0.52 11.78
CA MET A 158 7.81 -0.36 11.57
C MET A 158 7.87 -0.94 10.15
N THR A 159 6.74 -1.39 9.59
CA THR A 159 6.76 -2.11 8.30
C THR A 159 7.21 -1.24 7.12
N PRO A 160 6.84 0.05 7.01
CA PRO A 160 7.41 0.93 5.99
C PRO A 160 8.94 1.08 6.08
N VAL A 161 9.50 1.11 7.32
CA VAL A 161 10.96 1.14 7.52
C VAL A 161 11.61 -0.17 7.08
N LEU A 162 10.94 -1.30 7.32
CA LEU A 162 11.43 -2.60 6.83
C LEU A 162 11.44 -2.64 5.29
N LEU A 163 10.41 -2.08 4.64
CA LEU A 163 10.36 -1.99 3.18
C LEU A 163 11.46 -1.10 2.62
N ASP A 164 11.65 0.08 3.20
CA ASP A 164 12.64 1.06 2.73
C ASP A 164 14.09 0.56 2.90
N ARG A 165 14.38 -0.13 4.03
CA ARG A 165 15.75 -0.54 4.37
C ARG A 165 16.12 -1.94 3.91
N TYR A 166 15.19 -2.87 3.92
CA TYR A 166 15.46 -4.31 3.72
C TYR A 166 14.69 -4.91 2.55
N GLY A 167 13.82 -4.13 1.90
CA GLY A 167 13.04 -4.56 0.73
C GLY A 167 11.79 -5.38 1.05
N PRO A 168 11.05 -5.79 0.00
CA PRO A 168 9.73 -6.42 0.13
C PRO A 168 9.76 -7.75 0.87
N GLN A 169 10.77 -8.59 0.64
CA GLN A 169 10.87 -9.91 1.26
C GLN A 169 10.83 -9.85 2.78
N VAL A 170 11.60 -8.91 3.38
CA VAL A 170 11.62 -8.71 4.83
C VAL A 170 10.34 -8.01 5.30
N ALA A 171 9.87 -7.01 4.56
CA ALA A 171 8.69 -6.24 4.91
C ALA A 171 7.40 -7.08 4.93
N PHE A 172 7.26 -8.08 4.06
CA PHE A 172 6.16 -9.06 4.10
C PHE A 172 6.48 -10.27 4.99
N GLY A 173 7.76 -10.65 5.08
CA GLY A 173 8.21 -11.80 5.88
C GLY A 173 8.04 -11.60 7.38
N VAL A 174 8.36 -10.41 7.92
CA VAL A 174 8.20 -10.10 9.36
C VAL A 174 6.74 -10.17 9.80
N PRO A 175 5.77 -9.52 9.14
CA PRO A 175 4.35 -9.73 9.40
C PRO A 175 3.92 -11.20 9.29
N GLY A 176 4.40 -11.92 8.30
CA GLY A 176 4.15 -13.36 8.12
C GLY A 176 4.67 -14.21 9.30
N GLY A 177 5.89 -13.95 9.75
CA GLY A 177 6.48 -14.59 10.92
C GLY A 177 5.70 -14.32 12.21
N LEU A 178 5.21 -13.08 12.40
CA LEU A 178 4.33 -12.72 13.52
C LEU A 178 2.97 -13.41 13.43
N MET A 179 2.41 -13.58 12.23
CA MET A 179 1.17 -14.35 12.06
C MET A 179 1.35 -15.83 12.39
N LEU A 180 2.49 -16.41 12.00
CA LEU A 180 2.82 -17.79 12.39
C LEU A 180 2.97 -17.90 13.91
N LEU A 181 3.66 -16.97 14.55
CA LEU A 181 3.79 -16.90 16.01
C LEU A 181 2.41 -16.77 16.68
N ALA A 182 1.56 -15.87 16.17
CA ALA A 182 0.18 -15.72 16.63
C ALA A 182 -0.60 -17.06 16.56
N THR A 183 -0.49 -17.77 15.46
CA THR A 183 -1.12 -19.08 15.24
C THR A 183 -0.62 -20.11 16.26
N ILE A 184 0.69 -20.16 16.51
CA ILE A 184 1.29 -21.07 17.51
C ILE A 184 0.79 -20.72 18.92
N VAL A 185 0.80 -19.44 19.31
CA VAL A 185 0.31 -18.97 20.61
C VAL A 185 -1.17 -19.35 20.80
N PHE A 186 -1.99 -19.13 19.78
CA PHE A 186 -3.40 -19.52 19.83
C PHE A 186 -3.57 -21.04 19.97
N TRP A 187 -2.81 -21.83 19.21
CA TRP A 187 -2.81 -23.29 19.33
C TRP A 187 -2.38 -23.78 20.72
N MET A 188 -1.39 -23.13 21.36
CA MET A 188 -0.98 -23.45 22.74
C MET A 188 -2.11 -23.25 23.75
N GLY A 189 -3.01 -22.31 23.52
CA GLY A 189 -4.20 -22.06 24.34
C GLY A 189 -5.31 -23.11 24.23
N ARG A 190 -5.25 -24.06 23.28
CA ARG A 190 -6.35 -24.99 22.91
C ARG A 190 -7.02 -25.74 24.06
N ASN A 191 -6.25 -26.14 25.08
CA ASN A 191 -6.76 -26.85 26.22
C ASN A 191 -7.34 -25.96 27.33
N LYS A 192 -7.21 -24.61 27.16
CA LYS A 192 -7.72 -23.61 28.11
C LYS A 192 -8.97 -22.90 27.59
N PHE A 193 -9.30 -23.10 26.32
CA PHE A 193 -10.46 -22.48 25.69
C PHE A 193 -11.75 -23.23 26.00
N VAL A 194 -12.83 -22.45 26.14
CA VAL A 194 -14.19 -22.98 26.07
C VAL A 194 -14.52 -23.17 24.58
N HIS A 195 -14.80 -24.38 24.18
CA HIS A 195 -15.16 -24.75 22.82
C HIS A 195 -16.68 -24.81 22.68
N ILE A 196 -17.26 -23.96 21.85
CA ILE A 196 -18.68 -24.05 21.49
C ILE A 196 -18.78 -24.78 20.15
N PRO A 197 -19.53 -25.92 20.11
CA PRO A 197 -19.72 -26.67 18.87
C PRO A 197 -20.54 -25.87 17.85
N ALA A 198 -20.41 -26.22 16.58
CA ALA A 198 -21.20 -25.63 15.51
C ALA A 198 -22.69 -25.87 15.71
N GLY A 199 -23.51 -24.84 15.44
CA GLY A 199 -24.97 -24.88 15.65
C GLY A 199 -25.76 -25.51 14.49
N GLY A 200 -25.11 -25.86 13.39
CA GLY A 200 -25.73 -26.47 12.21
C GLY A 200 -26.62 -25.50 11.40
N VAL A 201 -27.42 -26.09 10.48
CA VAL A 201 -28.21 -25.33 9.49
C VAL A 201 -29.42 -24.58 10.04
N GLY A 202 -29.78 -24.78 11.33
CA GLY A 202 -30.93 -24.12 11.98
C GLY A 202 -30.87 -22.58 11.94
N PHE A 203 -29.67 -22.06 11.88
CA PHE A 203 -29.36 -20.62 11.68
C PHE A 203 -30.01 -20.03 10.43
N PHE A 204 -29.95 -20.73 9.30
CA PHE A 204 -30.51 -20.24 8.04
C PHE A 204 -32.04 -20.13 8.07
N LYS A 205 -32.72 -21.02 8.79
CA LYS A 205 -34.19 -20.98 8.86
C LYS A 205 -34.71 -19.70 9.49
N GLU A 206 -34.00 -19.15 10.48
CA GLU A 206 -34.39 -17.91 11.15
C GLU A 206 -33.97 -16.69 10.30
N ALA A 207 -32.76 -16.71 9.71
CA ALA A 207 -32.22 -15.64 8.86
C ALA A 207 -33.10 -15.39 7.63
N PHE A 208 -33.58 -16.44 6.99
CA PHE A 208 -34.46 -16.38 5.81
C PHE A 208 -35.96 -16.38 6.15
N SER A 209 -36.32 -16.21 7.43
CA SER A 209 -37.72 -15.94 7.82
C SER A 209 -38.16 -14.58 7.31
N ARG A 210 -39.47 -14.37 7.16
CA ARG A 210 -40.04 -13.09 6.72
C ARG A 210 -39.60 -11.92 7.61
N ASP A 211 -39.57 -12.14 8.93
CA ASP A 211 -39.15 -11.12 9.91
C ASP A 211 -37.64 -10.89 9.84
N GLY A 212 -36.83 -11.94 9.65
CA GLY A 212 -35.39 -11.84 9.46
C GLY A 212 -35.02 -11.02 8.22
N LEU A 213 -35.65 -11.32 7.09
CA LEU A 213 -35.42 -10.57 5.85
C LEU A 213 -35.87 -9.10 5.95
N ALA A 214 -36.98 -8.81 6.66
CA ALA A 214 -37.43 -7.46 6.89
C ALA A 214 -36.45 -6.63 7.73
N ILE A 215 -35.82 -7.25 8.73
CA ILE A 215 -34.78 -6.59 9.56
C ILE A 215 -33.52 -6.33 8.70
N ILE A 216 -33.04 -7.33 7.98
CA ILE A 216 -31.90 -7.19 7.06
C ILE A 216 -32.17 -6.06 6.07
N GLY A 217 -33.32 -6.05 5.39
CA GLY A 217 -33.67 -5.03 4.41
C GLY A 217 -33.66 -3.61 4.97
N ARG A 218 -34.17 -3.39 6.19
CA ARG A 218 -34.14 -2.08 6.87
C ARG A 218 -32.71 -1.62 7.20
N LEU A 219 -31.85 -2.54 7.64
CA LEU A 219 -30.46 -2.25 7.98
C LEU A 219 -29.62 -1.98 6.71
N CYS A 220 -29.89 -2.70 5.62
CA CYS A 220 -29.20 -2.52 4.34
C CYS A 220 -29.30 -1.09 3.80
N VAL A 221 -30.43 -0.40 4.02
CA VAL A 221 -30.55 1.02 3.65
C VAL A 221 -29.50 1.87 4.39
N GLY A 222 -29.33 1.66 5.69
CA GLY A 222 -28.27 2.34 6.47
C GLY A 222 -26.86 1.93 6.00
N TYR A 223 -26.67 0.67 5.67
CA TYR A 223 -25.37 0.15 5.21
C TYR A 223 -24.92 0.72 3.87
N LEU A 224 -25.83 1.14 3.00
CA LEU A 224 -25.46 1.85 1.77
C LEU A 224 -24.76 3.18 2.07
N PHE A 225 -25.25 3.94 3.06
CA PHE A 225 -24.57 5.16 3.50
C PHE A 225 -23.23 4.85 4.18
N VAL A 226 -23.19 3.84 5.05
CA VAL A 226 -21.95 3.40 5.70
C VAL A 226 -20.92 2.92 4.67
N ALA A 227 -21.35 2.30 3.57
CA ALA A 227 -20.48 1.92 2.46
C ALA A 227 -19.81 3.15 1.82
N MET A 228 -20.54 4.25 1.62
CA MET A 228 -19.95 5.49 1.10
C MET A 228 -18.90 6.08 2.06
N PHE A 229 -19.12 6.01 3.37
CA PHE A 229 -18.09 6.39 4.33
C PHE A 229 -16.80 5.56 4.18
N TRP A 230 -16.93 4.24 4.05
CA TRP A 230 -15.77 3.36 3.89
C TRP A 230 -15.08 3.51 2.54
N ALA A 231 -15.85 3.85 1.47
CA ALA A 231 -15.28 4.23 0.17
C ALA A 231 -14.33 5.43 0.28
N LEU A 232 -14.67 6.38 1.16
CA LEU A 232 -13.83 7.53 1.45
C LEU A 232 -12.69 7.15 2.43
N PHE A 233 -13.00 6.54 3.56
CA PHE A 233 -12.05 6.25 4.64
C PHE A 233 -10.85 5.42 4.16
N ASP A 234 -11.08 4.34 3.41
CA ASP A 234 -10.02 3.43 3.00
C ASP A 234 -9.06 4.04 1.95
N GLN A 235 -9.37 5.20 1.37
CA GLN A 235 -8.42 5.97 0.56
C GLN A 235 -7.22 6.47 1.36
N THR A 236 -7.33 6.54 2.69
CA THR A 236 -6.20 6.83 3.59
C THR A 236 -5.04 5.83 3.45
N GLY A 237 -5.32 4.59 3.04
CA GLY A 237 -4.32 3.55 2.78
C GLY A 237 -3.87 3.45 1.32
N SER A 238 -4.44 4.25 0.41
CA SER A 238 -4.13 4.25 -1.02
C SER A 238 -3.82 5.65 -1.54
N ALA A 239 -4.82 6.42 -1.97
CA ALA A 239 -4.63 7.75 -2.56
C ALA A 239 -3.86 8.71 -1.64
N TRP A 240 -4.12 8.70 -0.32
CA TRP A 240 -3.41 9.56 0.62
C TRP A 240 -1.94 9.17 0.80
N VAL A 241 -1.60 7.88 0.68
CA VAL A 241 -0.20 7.41 0.72
C VAL A 241 0.56 7.91 -0.50
N LEU A 242 -0.04 7.82 -1.69
CA LEU A 242 0.54 8.34 -2.94
C LEU A 242 0.65 9.87 -2.92
N GLN A 243 -0.36 10.58 -2.38
CA GLN A 243 -0.30 12.02 -2.16
C GLN A 243 0.84 12.41 -1.22
N ALA A 244 0.99 11.70 -0.08
CA ALA A 244 2.08 11.95 0.88
C ALA A 244 3.48 11.78 0.25
N ASP A 245 3.64 10.92 -0.76
CA ASP A 245 4.91 10.75 -1.47
C ASP A 245 5.33 12.02 -2.25
N ARG A 246 4.35 12.85 -2.63
CA ARG A 246 4.52 14.11 -3.36
C ARG A 246 4.49 15.37 -2.46
N MET A 247 4.57 15.20 -1.11
CA MET A 247 4.51 16.28 -0.13
C MET A 247 5.84 16.45 0.62
N ASP A 248 6.04 17.61 1.26
CA ASP A 248 7.08 17.76 2.27
C ASP A 248 6.71 16.97 3.52
N ARG A 249 7.44 15.88 3.75
CA ARG A 249 7.20 14.95 4.87
C ARG A 249 8.02 15.24 6.11
N ASN A 250 8.74 16.36 6.15
CA ASN A 250 9.47 16.76 7.33
C ASN A 250 8.51 17.38 8.36
N TRP A 251 8.25 16.66 9.44
CA TRP A 251 7.43 17.10 10.56
C TRP A 251 8.10 16.75 11.89
N LEU A 252 8.21 17.73 12.77
CA LEU A 252 8.93 17.64 14.06
C LEU A 252 10.42 17.24 13.91
N GLY A 253 11.06 17.63 12.82
CA GLY A 253 12.47 17.30 12.55
C GLY A 253 12.73 15.86 12.10
N ILE A 254 11.68 15.10 11.77
CA ILE A 254 11.72 13.74 11.24
C ILE A 254 11.11 13.73 9.85
N GLU A 255 11.82 13.13 8.89
CA GLU A 255 11.27 12.85 7.56
C GLU A 255 10.51 11.52 7.62
N TRP A 256 9.17 11.61 7.54
CA TRP A 256 8.29 10.45 7.61
C TRP A 256 8.19 9.74 6.26
N LEU A 257 8.11 8.41 6.26
CA LEU A 257 7.76 7.65 5.07
C LEU A 257 6.27 7.83 4.75
N PRO A 258 5.85 7.86 3.46
CA PRO A 258 4.46 8.10 3.07
C PRO A 258 3.45 7.21 3.79
N SER A 259 3.74 5.91 3.90
CA SER A 259 2.87 4.92 4.54
C SER A 259 2.81 5.05 6.07
N GLN A 260 3.76 5.73 6.72
CA GLN A 260 3.77 5.90 8.18
C GLN A 260 2.71 6.88 8.67
N ILE A 261 2.26 7.79 7.82
CA ILE A 261 1.27 8.81 8.19
C ILE A 261 -0.05 8.18 8.65
N GLY A 262 -0.41 7.03 8.08
CA GLY A 262 -1.59 6.26 8.51
C GLY A 262 -1.59 5.84 9.98
N ALA A 263 -0.40 5.74 10.63
CA ALA A 263 -0.27 5.39 12.04
C ALA A 263 -0.92 6.42 12.99
N ILE A 264 -1.23 7.61 12.50
CA ILE A 264 -1.93 8.66 13.26
C ILE A 264 -3.36 8.22 13.60
N ASN A 265 -4.06 7.53 12.71
CA ASN A 265 -5.46 7.12 12.93
C ASN A 265 -5.62 6.22 14.18
N PRO A 266 -4.93 5.09 14.39
CA PRO A 266 -5.10 4.27 15.59
C PRO A 266 -4.74 5.01 16.89
N VAL A 267 -3.80 5.97 16.86
CA VAL A 267 -3.50 6.81 18.02
C VAL A 267 -4.67 7.77 18.30
N MET A 268 -5.16 8.44 17.28
CA MET A 268 -6.29 9.36 17.43
C MET A 268 -7.56 8.63 17.91
N ILE A 269 -7.86 7.43 17.41
CA ILE A 269 -9.00 6.63 17.86
C ILE A 269 -8.94 6.38 19.37
N MET A 270 -7.76 5.98 19.90
CA MET A 270 -7.58 5.72 21.32
C MET A 270 -7.82 6.97 22.18
N VAL A 271 -7.47 8.15 21.65
CA VAL A 271 -7.69 9.45 22.32
C VAL A 271 -9.12 9.96 22.13
N PHE A 272 -9.68 9.83 20.94
CA PHE A 272 -10.99 10.39 20.61
C PHE A 272 -12.14 9.63 21.27
N ILE A 273 -12.10 8.32 21.39
CA ILE A 273 -13.18 7.55 22.03
C ILE A 273 -13.50 8.06 23.45
N PRO A 274 -12.53 8.21 24.37
CA PRO A 274 -12.82 8.79 25.68
C PRO A 274 -13.28 10.25 25.61
N ILE A 275 -12.70 11.09 24.76
CA ILE A 275 -13.10 12.48 24.59
C ILE A 275 -14.55 12.59 24.10
N PHE A 276 -14.91 11.80 23.09
CA PHE A 276 -16.27 11.78 22.55
C PHE A 276 -17.28 11.31 23.58
N THR A 277 -16.94 10.26 24.31
CA THR A 277 -17.85 9.69 25.32
C THR A 277 -18.03 10.61 26.52
N ALA A 278 -16.94 11.25 27.00
CA ALA A 278 -17.00 12.08 28.20
C ALA A 278 -17.47 13.53 27.95
N PHE A 279 -17.17 14.07 26.76
CA PHE A 279 -17.37 15.50 26.49
C PHE A 279 -18.25 15.77 25.26
N ILE A 280 -17.92 15.21 24.08
CA ILE A 280 -18.58 15.59 22.82
C ILE A 280 -20.04 15.14 22.79
N TYR A 281 -20.31 13.85 23.04
CA TYR A 281 -21.68 13.33 23.03
C TYR A 281 -22.57 13.98 24.11
N PRO A 282 -22.14 14.11 25.36
CA PRO A 282 -22.95 14.80 26.38
C PRO A 282 -23.18 16.27 26.05
N THR A 283 -22.22 16.96 25.44
CA THR A 283 -22.38 18.35 25.04
C THR A 283 -23.42 18.51 23.94
N ILE A 284 -23.34 17.71 22.89
CA ILE A 284 -24.31 17.74 21.77
C ILE A 284 -25.71 17.36 22.29
N ASP A 285 -25.81 16.35 23.16
CA ASP A 285 -27.10 15.88 23.71
C ASP A 285 -27.85 16.93 24.54
N ARG A 286 -27.12 17.94 25.05
CA ARG A 286 -27.74 19.12 25.74
C ARG A 286 -28.52 20.02 24.77
N PHE A 287 -28.10 20.10 23.49
CA PHE A 287 -28.75 20.97 22.50
C PHE A 287 -29.87 20.23 21.74
N PHE A 288 -29.67 18.96 21.44
CA PHE A 288 -30.69 18.11 20.84
C PHE A 288 -30.37 16.62 21.10
N LYS A 289 -31.43 15.84 21.32
CA LYS A 289 -31.31 14.40 21.64
C LYS A 289 -30.48 13.64 20.59
N LEU A 290 -29.37 13.09 21.02
CA LEU A 290 -28.39 12.43 20.16
C LEU A 290 -28.74 10.95 19.96
N THR A 291 -29.53 10.66 18.91
CA THR A 291 -29.87 9.28 18.53
C THR A 291 -28.77 8.65 17.66
N PRO A 292 -28.68 7.31 17.52
CA PRO A 292 -27.69 6.66 16.67
C PRO A 292 -27.66 7.20 15.23
N LEU A 293 -28.83 7.36 14.59
CA LEU A 293 -28.92 7.90 13.23
C LEU A 293 -28.44 9.36 13.14
N ARG A 294 -28.69 10.18 14.18
CA ARG A 294 -28.17 11.56 14.23
C ARG A 294 -26.65 11.59 14.39
N LYS A 295 -26.06 10.68 15.20
CA LYS A 295 -24.60 10.53 15.31
C LYS A 295 -24.00 10.23 13.94
N ILE A 296 -24.54 9.23 13.23
CA ILE A 296 -24.10 8.86 11.89
C ILE A 296 -24.21 10.05 10.92
N GLY A 297 -25.35 10.77 10.95
CA GLY A 297 -25.54 11.96 10.11
C GLY A 297 -24.51 13.06 10.38
N ILE A 298 -24.22 13.37 11.66
CA ILE A 298 -23.17 14.33 12.05
C ILE A 298 -21.82 13.85 11.52
N GLY A 299 -21.52 12.56 11.64
CA GLY A 299 -20.28 11.97 11.16
C GLY A 299 -20.04 12.21 9.68
N PHE A 300 -21.08 12.12 8.83
CA PHE A 300 -20.96 12.44 7.40
C PHE A 300 -20.58 13.91 7.15
N PHE A 301 -21.16 14.85 7.89
CA PHE A 301 -20.76 16.26 7.77
C PHE A 301 -19.33 16.50 8.27
N VAL A 302 -18.90 15.82 9.34
CA VAL A 302 -17.52 15.88 9.85
C VAL A 302 -16.53 15.27 8.87
N ALA A 303 -16.93 14.30 8.05
CA ALA A 303 -16.08 13.71 7.01
C ALA A 303 -15.79 14.68 5.84
N VAL A 304 -16.63 15.68 5.57
CA VAL A 304 -16.46 16.58 4.43
C VAL A 304 -15.09 17.30 4.43
N PRO A 305 -14.65 17.96 5.51
CA PRO A 305 -13.35 18.63 5.52
C PRO A 305 -12.19 17.68 5.27
N SER A 306 -12.30 16.39 5.65
CA SER A 306 -11.23 15.41 5.45
C SER A 306 -10.95 15.11 3.96
N PHE A 307 -11.84 15.51 3.04
CA PHE A 307 -11.63 15.39 1.60
C PHE A 307 -11.41 16.74 0.91
N LEU A 308 -11.91 17.82 1.48
CA LEU A 308 -11.60 19.17 0.99
C LEU A 308 -10.13 19.51 1.17
N ILE A 309 -9.51 19.07 2.28
CA ILE A 309 -8.09 19.30 2.55
C ILE A 309 -7.19 18.55 1.56
N PRO A 310 -7.31 17.22 1.33
CA PRO A 310 -6.56 16.53 0.28
C PRO A 310 -6.80 17.08 -1.13
N ALA A 311 -8.01 17.50 -1.47
CA ALA A 311 -8.29 18.15 -2.74
C ALA A 311 -7.53 19.47 -2.89
N TRP A 312 -7.48 20.28 -1.83
CA TRP A 312 -6.68 21.50 -1.81
C TRP A 312 -5.18 21.18 -1.91
N ILE A 313 -4.68 20.13 -1.22
CA ILE A 313 -3.29 19.66 -1.33
C ILE A 313 -2.97 19.30 -2.79
N GLU A 314 -3.84 18.57 -3.50
CA GLU A 314 -3.62 18.23 -4.91
C GLU A 314 -3.54 19.48 -5.80
N ILE A 315 -4.38 20.49 -5.56
CA ILE A 315 -4.32 21.76 -6.30
C ILE A 315 -2.95 22.44 -6.08
N GLN A 316 -2.43 22.44 -4.84
CA GLN A 316 -1.12 23.03 -4.56
C GLN A 316 0.02 22.22 -5.22
N ILE A 317 -0.06 20.88 -5.17
CA ILE A 317 0.91 20.01 -5.86
C ILE A 317 0.86 20.22 -7.37
N ALA A 318 -0.33 20.32 -7.96
CA ALA A 318 -0.51 20.61 -9.39
C ALA A 318 0.00 22.01 -9.77
N GLY A 319 0.02 22.95 -8.84
CA GLY A 319 0.61 24.28 -8.99
C GLY A 319 2.12 24.33 -8.75
N GLY A 320 2.79 23.16 -8.60
CA GLY A 320 4.23 23.09 -8.33
C GLY A 320 4.65 23.35 -6.88
N GLU A 321 3.70 23.55 -5.97
CA GLU A 321 3.98 23.75 -4.55
C GLU A 321 4.27 22.41 -3.85
N LEU A 322 5.01 22.47 -2.75
CA LEU A 322 5.33 21.29 -1.92
C LEU A 322 4.67 21.43 -0.53
N PRO A 323 3.35 21.19 -0.41
CA PRO A 323 2.64 21.35 0.86
C PRO A 323 3.17 20.41 1.93
N ASN A 324 3.28 20.92 3.17
CA ASN A 324 3.76 20.11 4.29
C ASN A 324 2.72 19.09 4.73
N ILE A 325 3.20 17.92 5.16
CA ILE A 325 2.38 16.75 5.57
C ILE A 325 1.42 17.05 6.74
N ILE A 326 1.63 18.13 7.48
CA ILE A 326 0.74 18.55 8.57
C ILE A 326 -0.70 18.74 8.08
N TRP A 327 -0.91 19.18 6.85
CA TRP A 327 -2.24 19.34 6.29
C TRP A 327 -2.96 18.01 6.14
N GLN A 328 -2.25 16.95 5.77
CA GLN A 328 -2.83 15.61 5.73
C GLN A 328 -3.13 15.09 7.15
N ILE A 329 -2.27 15.42 8.14
CA ILE A 329 -2.54 15.14 9.56
C ILE A 329 -3.83 15.82 10.02
N VAL A 330 -4.07 17.07 9.63
CA VAL A 330 -5.35 17.77 9.92
C VAL A 330 -6.52 17.04 9.26
N ALA A 331 -6.38 16.55 8.04
CA ALA A 331 -7.42 15.74 7.40
C ALA A 331 -7.70 14.44 8.18
N TYR A 332 -6.66 13.81 8.76
CA TYR A 332 -6.81 12.64 9.65
C TYR A 332 -7.61 12.95 10.91
N VAL A 333 -7.51 14.16 11.48
CA VAL A 333 -8.35 14.56 12.63
C VAL A 333 -9.82 14.47 12.27
N PHE A 334 -10.22 15.00 11.12
CA PHE A 334 -11.62 14.99 10.68
C PHE A 334 -12.11 13.59 10.31
N ILE A 335 -11.33 12.81 9.54
CA ILE A 335 -11.77 11.48 9.13
C ILE A 335 -11.86 10.52 10.31
N THR A 336 -10.93 10.62 11.29
CA THR A 336 -10.97 9.82 12.51
C THR A 336 -12.13 10.22 13.41
N ALA A 337 -12.43 11.53 13.55
CA ALA A 337 -13.61 11.99 14.25
C ALA A 337 -14.91 11.48 13.61
N ALA A 338 -14.99 11.51 12.27
CA ALA A 338 -16.10 10.94 11.52
C ALA A 338 -16.23 9.43 11.73
N GLU A 339 -15.10 8.71 11.78
CA GLU A 339 -15.07 7.27 12.07
C GLU A 339 -15.67 6.95 13.44
N VAL A 340 -15.34 7.73 14.49
CA VAL A 340 -15.93 7.56 15.83
C VAL A 340 -17.45 7.77 15.80
N PHE A 341 -17.93 8.78 15.07
CA PHE A 341 -19.37 9.03 14.92
C PHE A 341 -20.08 7.92 14.13
N ILE A 342 -19.51 7.45 13.02
CA ILE A 342 -20.18 6.57 12.07
C ILE A 342 -19.94 5.11 12.41
N SER A 343 -18.68 4.66 12.42
CA SER A 343 -18.31 3.24 12.47
C SER A 343 -18.76 2.59 13.78
N ILE A 344 -18.38 3.20 14.92
CA ILE A 344 -18.72 2.67 16.25
C ILE A 344 -20.24 2.67 16.44
N THR A 345 -20.91 3.76 16.07
CA THR A 345 -22.36 3.88 16.22
C THR A 345 -23.12 2.94 15.31
N ALA A 346 -22.69 2.77 14.06
CA ALA A 346 -23.34 1.87 13.12
C ALA A 346 -23.17 0.39 13.54
N LEU A 347 -22.00 0.05 14.07
CA LEU A 347 -21.74 -1.29 14.63
C LEU A 347 -22.66 -1.57 15.84
N GLU A 348 -22.73 -0.63 16.80
CA GLU A 348 -23.59 -0.73 17.98
C GLU A 348 -25.07 -0.80 17.58
N PHE A 349 -25.50 0.04 16.65
CA PHE A 349 -26.88 0.05 16.14
C PHE A 349 -27.22 -1.28 15.48
N SER A 350 -26.34 -1.81 14.64
CA SER A 350 -26.51 -3.13 14.00
C SER A 350 -26.68 -4.23 15.02
N TYR A 351 -25.82 -4.25 16.06
CA TYR A 351 -25.85 -5.25 17.11
C TYR A 351 -27.12 -5.18 17.97
N THR A 352 -27.62 -3.95 18.25
CA THR A 352 -28.81 -3.75 19.08
C THR A 352 -30.12 -4.05 18.35
N GLN A 353 -30.15 -3.82 17.02
CA GLN A 353 -31.31 -4.17 16.20
C GLN A 353 -31.38 -5.64 15.83
N ALA A 354 -30.28 -6.38 15.97
CA ALA A 354 -30.19 -7.79 15.58
C ALA A 354 -30.89 -8.72 16.61
N PRO A 355 -31.79 -9.62 16.19
CA PRO A 355 -32.26 -10.72 17.01
C PRO A 355 -31.10 -11.57 17.54
N LYS A 356 -31.26 -12.18 18.74
CA LYS A 356 -30.18 -12.90 19.41
C LYS A 356 -29.46 -13.94 18.54
N LYS A 357 -30.21 -14.64 17.68
CA LYS A 357 -29.66 -15.69 16.81
C LYS A 357 -29.12 -15.17 15.47
N MET A 358 -29.43 -13.92 15.11
CA MET A 358 -29.00 -13.31 13.85
C MET A 358 -27.83 -12.34 14.01
N LYS A 359 -27.29 -12.15 15.21
CA LYS A 359 -26.24 -11.15 15.49
C LYS A 359 -25.01 -11.32 14.61
N SER A 360 -24.49 -12.54 14.47
CA SER A 360 -23.33 -12.83 13.63
C SER A 360 -23.59 -12.47 12.16
N LEU A 361 -24.77 -12.81 11.66
CA LEU A 361 -25.18 -12.49 10.28
C LEU A 361 -25.28 -10.98 10.04
N ILE A 362 -25.94 -10.27 10.94
CA ILE A 362 -26.13 -8.81 10.84
C ILE A 362 -24.76 -8.09 10.90
N LEU A 363 -23.86 -8.55 11.79
CA LEU A 363 -22.49 -8.02 11.83
C LEU A 363 -21.70 -8.37 10.55
N GLY A 364 -21.96 -9.53 9.93
CA GLY A 364 -21.44 -9.88 8.64
C GLY A 364 -21.90 -8.93 7.54
N PHE A 365 -23.19 -8.55 7.53
CA PHE A 365 -23.73 -7.53 6.60
C PHE A 365 -23.16 -6.13 6.88
N PHE A 366 -22.91 -5.78 8.13
CA PHE A 366 -22.21 -4.54 8.47
C PHE A 366 -20.80 -4.52 7.85
N LEU A 367 -20.02 -5.60 8.01
CA LEU A 367 -18.69 -5.70 7.39
C LEU A 367 -18.77 -5.73 5.86
N MET A 368 -19.82 -6.30 5.29
CA MET A 368 -20.07 -6.25 3.84
C MET A 368 -20.29 -4.83 3.33
N SER A 369 -20.76 -3.88 4.16
CA SER A 369 -20.82 -2.46 3.77
C SER A 369 -19.42 -1.88 3.51
N VAL A 370 -18.40 -2.30 4.29
CA VAL A 370 -17.00 -1.93 4.04
C VAL A 370 -16.54 -2.50 2.69
N SER A 371 -16.86 -3.76 2.43
CA SER A 371 -16.57 -4.43 1.15
C SER A 371 -17.19 -3.69 -0.03
N MET A 372 -18.47 -3.32 0.07
CA MET A 372 -19.17 -2.59 -0.99
C MET A 372 -18.59 -1.19 -1.25
N GLY A 373 -18.19 -0.47 -0.19
CA GLY A 373 -17.51 0.82 -0.31
C GLY A 373 -16.20 0.70 -1.07
N ASN A 374 -15.38 -0.29 -0.73
CA ASN A 374 -14.11 -0.56 -1.41
C ASN A 374 -14.32 -1.02 -2.87
N LEU A 375 -15.34 -1.85 -3.13
CA LEU A 375 -15.66 -2.27 -4.49
C LEU A 375 -16.09 -1.08 -5.36
N PHE A 376 -16.89 -0.16 -4.80
CA PHE A 376 -17.25 1.09 -5.46
C PHE A 376 -16.02 1.94 -5.78
N THR A 377 -15.10 2.13 -4.82
CA THR A 377 -13.86 2.89 -5.03
C THR A 377 -12.96 2.21 -6.07
N ALA A 378 -12.84 0.88 -6.04
CA ALA A 378 -12.09 0.14 -7.07
C ALA A 378 -12.68 0.38 -8.48
N GLY A 379 -14.02 0.35 -8.58
CA GLY A 379 -14.72 0.65 -9.84
C GLY A 379 -14.45 2.08 -10.32
N VAL A 380 -14.55 3.07 -9.43
CA VAL A 380 -14.24 4.48 -9.77
C VAL A 380 -12.81 4.61 -10.26
N ASN A 381 -11.82 4.08 -9.53
CA ASN A 381 -10.41 4.13 -9.93
C ASN A 381 -10.18 3.43 -11.27
N HIS A 382 -10.85 2.31 -11.53
CA HIS A 382 -10.75 1.62 -12.81
C HIS A 382 -11.31 2.45 -13.96
N PHE A 383 -12.43 3.17 -13.76
CA PHE A 383 -13.03 4.03 -14.80
C PHE A 383 -12.24 5.31 -15.06
N ILE A 384 -11.58 5.88 -14.04
CA ILE A 384 -10.72 7.06 -14.20
C ILE A 384 -9.30 6.71 -14.58
N MET A 385 -8.93 5.42 -14.53
CA MET A 385 -7.68 4.93 -15.07
C MET A 385 -7.70 5.22 -16.57
N ASN A 386 -6.90 6.19 -16.99
CA ASN A 386 -6.58 6.34 -18.39
C ASN A 386 -5.81 5.08 -18.76
N ASP A 387 -6.41 4.20 -19.56
CA ASP A 387 -5.64 3.12 -20.17
C ASP A 387 -4.45 3.76 -20.86
N PRO A 388 -3.22 3.42 -20.51
CA PRO A 388 -2.07 3.97 -21.21
C PRO A 388 -2.25 3.66 -22.70
N PRO A 389 -1.93 4.60 -23.60
CA PRO A 389 -2.10 4.38 -25.01
C PRO A 389 -1.45 3.06 -25.42
N SER A 390 -2.21 2.19 -26.00
CA SER A 390 -1.78 0.87 -26.42
C SER A 390 -2.24 0.57 -27.84
N PHE A 391 -1.46 -0.21 -28.57
CA PHE A 391 -1.83 -0.67 -29.90
C PHE A 391 -1.39 -2.11 -30.13
N LYS A 392 -1.99 -2.77 -31.11
CA LYS A 392 -1.59 -4.11 -31.54
C LYS A 392 -1.07 -4.03 -32.97
N PRO A 393 0.22 -4.23 -33.21
CA PRO A 393 0.76 -4.24 -34.55
C PRO A 393 0.22 -5.46 -35.31
N ASP A 394 -0.30 -5.22 -36.50
CA ASP A 394 -0.89 -6.22 -37.38
C ASP A 394 0.13 -6.81 -38.38
N VAL A 395 1.26 -6.14 -38.59
CA VAL A 395 2.33 -6.54 -39.51
C VAL A 395 3.67 -6.48 -38.80
N PRO A 396 4.62 -7.39 -39.11
CA PRO A 396 6.01 -7.24 -38.68
C PRO A 396 6.65 -5.99 -39.30
N GLY A 397 7.48 -5.28 -38.55
CA GLY A 397 8.14 -4.09 -39.05
C GLY A 397 8.57 -3.16 -37.92
N LYS A 398 9.10 -2.00 -38.31
CA LYS A 398 9.50 -0.94 -37.40
C LYS A 398 8.38 0.09 -37.32
N TYR A 399 7.85 0.30 -36.10
CA TYR A 399 6.87 1.34 -35.78
C TYR A 399 7.60 2.46 -35.04
N GLN A 400 7.38 3.70 -35.47
CA GLN A 400 7.83 4.91 -34.78
C GLN A 400 6.61 5.66 -34.27
N LEU A 401 6.62 5.99 -32.99
CA LEU A 401 5.54 6.68 -32.31
C LEU A 401 6.13 7.90 -31.64
N GLU A 402 5.40 9.01 -31.71
CA GLU A 402 5.82 10.31 -31.14
C GLU A 402 4.86 10.67 -30.00
N LEU A 403 5.43 11.02 -28.84
CA LEU A 403 4.73 11.62 -27.73
C LEU A 403 5.02 13.11 -27.72
N THR A 404 3.99 13.93 -27.75
CA THR A 404 4.10 15.40 -27.67
C THR A 404 3.48 15.89 -26.36
N ALA A 405 4.19 16.77 -25.66
CA ALA A 405 3.67 17.44 -24.46
C ALA A 405 3.83 18.96 -24.56
N MET A 406 2.83 19.69 -24.02
CA MET A 406 2.78 21.15 -24.02
C MET A 406 2.52 21.68 -22.61
N ASP A 407 3.24 22.72 -22.21
CA ASP A 407 3.03 23.47 -20.95
C ASP A 407 2.11 24.70 -21.12
N GLY A 408 1.60 24.94 -22.32
CA GLY A 408 0.80 26.11 -22.71
C GLY A 408 1.63 27.26 -23.31
N GLN A 409 2.95 27.21 -23.24
CA GLN A 409 3.88 28.17 -23.84
C GLN A 409 4.83 27.52 -24.84
N THR A 410 5.28 26.32 -24.55
CA THR A 410 6.22 25.55 -25.34
C THR A 410 5.70 24.13 -25.60
N GLU A 411 6.16 23.53 -26.70
CA GLU A 411 5.84 22.20 -27.14
C GLU A 411 7.13 21.41 -27.31
N GLN A 412 7.15 20.17 -26.84
CA GLN A 412 8.26 19.24 -27.01
C GLN A 412 7.73 17.84 -27.34
N SER A 413 8.50 17.09 -28.11
CA SER A 413 8.16 15.71 -28.43
C SER A 413 9.35 14.76 -28.27
N ALA A 414 9.04 13.49 -28.01
CA ALA A 414 9.98 12.38 -27.96
C ALA A 414 9.45 11.21 -28.77
N GLU A 415 10.34 10.51 -29.45
CA GLU A 415 10.02 9.33 -30.26
C GLU A 415 10.40 8.04 -29.54
N VAL A 416 9.57 7.01 -29.69
CA VAL A 416 9.89 5.64 -29.31
C VAL A 416 9.79 4.71 -30.53
N THR A 417 10.76 3.83 -30.69
CA THR A 417 10.78 2.82 -31.75
C THR A 417 10.36 1.46 -31.20
N ILE A 418 9.45 0.79 -31.92
CA ILE A 418 9.00 -0.56 -31.60
C ILE A 418 9.32 -1.46 -32.79
N ASN A 419 10.16 -2.46 -32.60
CA ASN A 419 10.51 -3.45 -33.60
C ASN A 419 9.62 -4.68 -33.42
N VAL A 420 8.71 -4.91 -34.36
CA VAL A 420 7.78 -6.03 -34.35
C VAL A 420 8.31 -7.17 -35.20
N ARG A 421 8.42 -8.34 -34.61
CA ARG A 421 8.82 -9.57 -35.28
C ARG A 421 7.63 -10.47 -35.56
N GLU A 422 7.72 -11.29 -36.59
CA GLU A 422 6.73 -12.32 -36.89
C GLU A 422 6.71 -13.39 -35.78
N LYS A 423 5.52 -13.83 -35.40
CA LYS A 423 5.35 -14.85 -34.36
C LYS A 423 5.75 -16.19 -34.93
N MET A 424 6.94 -16.67 -34.58
CA MET A 424 7.41 -17.99 -34.96
C MET A 424 6.88 -19.09 -34.03
N ASP A 425 6.33 -20.16 -34.60
CA ASP A 425 5.71 -21.26 -33.83
C ASP A 425 6.67 -22.19 -33.09
N LYS A 426 7.99 -21.94 -33.12
CA LYS A 426 9.01 -22.70 -32.38
C LYS A 426 10.21 -21.84 -32.05
N GLU A 427 10.51 -21.69 -30.76
CA GLU A 427 11.81 -21.19 -30.29
C GLU A 427 12.92 -22.24 -30.58
N GLU A 428 13.91 -21.89 -31.39
CA GLU A 428 15.21 -22.55 -31.32
C GLU A 428 16.00 -22.01 -30.12
N PRO A 429 16.67 -22.88 -29.33
CA PRO A 429 17.44 -22.42 -28.18
C PRO A 429 18.60 -21.53 -28.64
N ALA A 430 18.64 -20.31 -28.12
CA ALA A 430 19.72 -19.38 -28.34
C ALA A 430 21.06 -19.99 -27.92
N LYS A 431 22.05 -19.95 -28.82
CA LYS A 431 23.44 -20.32 -28.52
C LYS A 431 23.96 -19.41 -27.42
N SER A 432 24.36 -20.01 -26.30
CA SER A 432 24.96 -19.30 -25.18
C SER A 432 26.31 -18.71 -25.59
N ASP A 433 26.38 -17.39 -25.67
CA ASP A 433 27.65 -16.66 -25.68
C ASP A 433 28.21 -16.69 -24.26
N THR A 434 29.40 -17.21 -24.06
CA THR A 434 30.00 -17.49 -22.75
C THR A 434 30.69 -16.29 -22.11
N THR A 435 30.51 -15.08 -22.65
CA THR A 435 31.00 -13.84 -22.03
C THR A 435 29.95 -13.28 -21.06
N LEU A 436 30.29 -13.22 -19.74
CA LEU A 436 29.47 -12.60 -18.71
C LEU A 436 29.17 -11.13 -19.08
N LYS A 437 27.91 -10.77 -19.21
CA LYS A 437 27.52 -9.38 -19.45
C LYS A 437 27.84 -8.55 -18.20
N PRO A 438 28.57 -7.42 -18.33
CA PRO A 438 28.86 -6.54 -17.20
C PRO A 438 27.57 -5.86 -16.69
N PRO A 439 27.55 -5.34 -15.44
CA PRO A 439 26.49 -4.48 -14.99
C PRO A 439 26.44 -3.20 -15.82
N THR A 440 25.29 -2.56 -15.89
CA THR A 440 25.12 -1.26 -16.53
C THR A 440 24.69 -0.22 -15.51
N ALA A 441 25.13 1.01 -15.72
CA ALA A 441 24.66 2.19 -15.02
C ALA A 441 24.21 3.20 -16.06
N ASP A 442 23.09 3.86 -15.80
CA ASP A 442 22.59 4.95 -16.61
C ASP A 442 22.14 6.06 -15.63
N ALA A 443 22.77 7.21 -15.74
CA ALA A 443 22.52 8.38 -14.89
C ALA A 443 21.36 9.26 -15.41
N GLY A 444 20.74 8.86 -16.53
CA GLY A 444 19.75 9.64 -17.25
C GLY A 444 20.37 10.65 -18.23
N ASN A 445 19.52 11.30 -19.00
CA ASN A 445 19.93 12.27 -19.99
C ASN A 445 20.27 13.64 -19.36
N THR A 446 21.10 14.43 -20.04
CA THR A 446 21.32 15.84 -19.69
C THR A 446 19.99 16.58 -19.64
N ALA A 447 19.70 17.21 -18.51
CA ALA A 447 18.46 17.91 -18.26
C ALA A 447 18.70 19.36 -17.85
N ALA A 448 17.73 20.23 -18.12
CA ALA A 448 17.69 21.57 -17.56
C ALA A 448 16.81 21.55 -16.29
N ALA A 449 17.14 22.39 -15.32
CA ALA A 449 16.40 22.51 -14.08
C ALA A 449 16.38 23.96 -13.58
N PRO A 450 15.33 24.40 -12.86
CA PRO A 450 15.32 25.71 -12.24
C PRO A 450 16.37 25.83 -11.13
N ALA A 451 17.13 26.92 -11.11
CA ALA A 451 18.01 27.24 -10.00
C ALA A 451 17.21 27.52 -8.73
N GLY A 452 17.68 27.05 -7.58
CA GLY A 452 16.99 27.20 -6.30
C GLY A 452 15.85 26.21 -6.05
N GLN A 453 15.49 25.37 -7.01
CA GLN A 453 14.46 24.34 -6.85
C GLN A 453 15.08 22.95 -6.70
N ARG A 454 14.33 22.05 -6.06
CA ARG A 454 14.76 20.67 -5.82
C ARG A 454 14.71 19.86 -7.11
N VAL A 455 15.85 19.31 -7.50
CA VAL A 455 16.00 18.42 -8.66
C VAL A 455 16.13 16.98 -8.18
N ARG A 456 15.31 16.08 -8.71
CA ARG A 456 15.43 14.65 -8.48
C ARG A 456 16.20 13.99 -9.62
N LEU A 457 17.17 13.16 -9.29
CA LEU A 457 17.94 12.37 -10.23
C LEU A 457 17.34 10.97 -10.36
N TYR A 458 17.43 10.40 -11.55
CA TYR A 458 16.89 9.07 -11.84
C TYR A 458 17.99 8.20 -12.41
N GLY A 459 18.49 7.26 -11.58
CA GLY A 459 19.47 6.28 -12.04
C GLY A 459 18.83 4.95 -12.38
N THR A 460 19.16 4.39 -13.54
CA THR A 460 18.79 3.01 -13.87
C THR A 460 20.02 2.10 -13.90
N ALA A 461 19.82 0.81 -13.64
CA ALA A 461 20.91 -0.13 -13.52
C ALA A 461 20.46 -1.56 -13.85
N SER A 462 21.32 -2.34 -14.51
CA SER A 462 21.18 -3.79 -14.65
C SER A 462 22.33 -4.52 -13.98
N LYS A 463 22.12 -5.76 -13.53
CA LYS A 463 23.15 -6.62 -12.95
C LYS A 463 24.03 -7.29 -14.02
N GLY A 464 23.61 -7.28 -15.28
CA GLY A 464 24.17 -8.17 -16.27
C GLY A 464 24.02 -9.63 -15.79
N ASP A 465 25.09 -10.42 -15.90
CA ASP A 465 25.12 -11.80 -15.43
C ASP A 465 25.65 -11.96 -14.00
N HIS A 466 25.87 -10.84 -13.28
CA HIS A 466 26.39 -10.84 -11.92
C HIS A 466 25.29 -11.10 -10.88
N ARG A 467 25.65 -11.82 -9.80
CA ARG A 467 24.76 -12.10 -8.67
C ARG A 467 25.16 -11.23 -7.47
N GLY A 468 24.20 -10.87 -6.64
CA GLY A 468 24.40 -10.07 -5.44
C GLY A 468 23.47 -8.86 -5.35
N ALA A 469 23.57 -8.09 -4.26
CA ALA A 469 22.79 -6.88 -4.08
C ALA A 469 23.37 -5.72 -4.89
N PHE A 470 22.52 -4.72 -5.21
CA PHE A 470 22.97 -3.45 -5.73
C PHE A 470 23.42 -2.53 -4.58
N ALA A 471 24.56 -1.84 -4.80
CA ALA A 471 24.91 -0.65 -4.05
C ALA A 471 25.04 0.51 -5.05
N TYR A 472 24.55 1.68 -4.68
CA TYR A 472 24.53 2.87 -5.50
C TYR A 472 25.37 3.97 -4.87
N ARG A 473 25.93 4.82 -5.72
CA ARG A 473 26.65 6.01 -5.25
C ARG A 473 26.57 7.13 -6.26
N TRP A 474 26.06 8.27 -5.83
CA TRP A 474 26.13 9.51 -6.58
C TRP A 474 27.17 10.46 -6.00
N VAL A 475 27.89 11.15 -6.85
CA VAL A 475 28.86 12.17 -6.48
C VAL A 475 28.78 13.36 -7.42
N VAL A 476 28.95 14.55 -6.87
CA VAL A 476 29.10 15.77 -7.66
C VAL A 476 30.52 15.80 -8.23
N VAL A 477 30.64 15.90 -9.54
CA VAL A 477 31.93 15.92 -10.26
C VAL A 477 32.37 17.34 -10.55
N ARG A 478 31.42 18.18 -10.99
CA ARG A 478 31.66 19.58 -11.33
C ARG A 478 30.44 20.44 -10.98
N VAL A 479 30.69 21.65 -10.55
CA VAL A 479 29.70 22.69 -10.26
C VAL A 479 30.11 24.01 -10.90
N PRO A 480 29.21 24.99 -11.07
CA PRO A 480 29.54 26.34 -11.49
C PRO A 480 30.56 26.97 -10.52
N GLU A 481 31.40 27.90 -11.04
CA GLU A 481 32.47 28.54 -10.23
C GLU A 481 31.97 29.27 -8.98
N GLN A 482 30.73 29.77 -9.02
CA GLN A 482 30.12 30.52 -7.91
C GLN A 482 29.35 29.60 -6.94
N SER A 483 29.13 28.32 -7.27
CA SER A 483 28.41 27.36 -6.46
C SER A 483 29.26 26.87 -5.30
N SER A 484 28.67 26.80 -4.13
CA SER A 484 29.25 26.20 -2.92
C SER A 484 28.91 24.71 -2.73
N MET A 485 28.21 24.13 -3.70
CA MET A 485 27.68 22.78 -3.61
C MET A 485 28.77 21.70 -3.65
N SER A 486 28.63 20.70 -2.79
CA SER A 486 29.50 19.52 -2.74
C SER A 486 28.66 18.24 -2.73
N SER A 487 29.32 17.08 -2.84
CA SER A 487 28.62 15.78 -2.76
C SER A 487 27.85 15.57 -1.44
N ALA A 488 28.15 16.31 -0.39
CA ALA A 488 27.42 16.29 0.88
C ALA A 488 26.01 16.94 0.76
N ALA A 489 25.78 17.76 -0.25
CA ALA A 489 24.48 18.37 -0.52
C ALA A 489 23.51 17.45 -1.30
N LEU A 490 23.99 16.28 -1.75
CA LEU A 490 23.15 15.24 -2.34
C LEU A 490 22.43 14.46 -1.24
N HIS A 491 21.13 14.63 -1.15
CA HIS A 491 20.30 13.84 -0.24
C HIS A 491 20.08 12.44 -0.79
N LYS A 492 20.34 11.39 0.02
CA LYS A 492 20.20 9.97 -0.36
C LYS A 492 21.14 9.61 -1.54
N SER A 493 22.38 10.07 -1.52
CA SER A 493 23.40 9.81 -2.55
C SER A 493 23.77 8.33 -2.74
N ASP A 494 23.33 7.46 -1.83
CA ASP A 494 23.49 6.01 -1.83
C ASP A 494 22.24 5.26 -2.38
N THR A 495 21.27 5.98 -2.91
CA THR A 495 20.07 5.42 -3.55
C THR A 495 20.09 5.63 -5.06
N ARG A 496 19.17 4.99 -5.79
CA ARG A 496 18.99 5.19 -7.24
C ARG A 496 18.56 6.61 -7.60
N ASN A 497 17.73 7.22 -6.77
CA ASN A 497 17.04 8.48 -7.05
C ASN A 497 17.31 9.52 -5.95
N PRO A 498 18.54 10.06 -5.85
CA PRO A 498 18.84 11.14 -4.93
C PRO A 498 18.23 12.46 -5.43
N HIS A 499 18.29 13.46 -4.60
CA HIS A 499 17.90 14.81 -4.99
C HIS A 499 18.89 15.86 -4.46
N PHE A 500 18.94 16.98 -5.14
CA PHE A 500 19.71 18.15 -4.74
C PHE A 500 19.00 19.43 -5.16
N THR A 501 19.48 20.56 -4.66
CA THR A 501 18.98 21.89 -5.06
C THR A 501 20.17 22.67 -5.61
N PRO A 502 20.20 22.98 -6.92
CA PRO A 502 21.24 23.83 -7.50
C PRO A 502 21.21 25.22 -6.83
N ASP A 503 22.32 25.66 -6.26
CA ASP A 503 22.42 26.95 -5.56
C ASP A 503 22.70 28.14 -6.49
N GLU A 504 23.23 27.87 -7.69
CA GLU A 504 23.61 28.88 -8.69
C GLU A 504 23.20 28.42 -10.10
N GLU A 505 23.09 29.38 -11.04
CA GLU A 505 22.93 29.07 -12.46
C GLU A 505 24.21 28.48 -13.05
N GLY A 506 24.06 27.48 -13.92
CA GLY A 506 25.19 26.85 -14.61
C GLY A 506 25.07 25.33 -14.68
N GLU A 507 26.16 24.67 -15.03
CA GLU A 507 26.20 23.22 -15.25
C GLU A 507 26.71 22.48 -14.02
N TYR A 508 25.91 21.50 -13.56
CA TYR A 508 26.24 20.56 -12.51
C TYR A 508 26.44 19.19 -13.14
N GLU A 509 27.65 18.63 -13.04
CA GLU A 509 27.95 17.28 -13.51
C GLU A 509 27.95 16.32 -12.34
N LEU A 510 27.12 15.26 -12.43
CA LEU A 510 26.96 14.25 -11.40
C LEU A 510 27.27 12.87 -11.98
N ARG A 511 27.93 12.04 -11.17
CA ARG A 511 28.30 10.67 -11.54
C ARG A 511 27.50 9.66 -10.72
N PHE A 512 26.86 8.75 -11.42
CA PHE A 512 26.18 7.59 -10.87
C PHE A 512 27.10 6.37 -10.96
N THR A 513 27.32 5.69 -9.85
CA THR A 513 28.08 4.44 -9.77
C THR A 513 27.20 3.33 -9.25
N VAL A 514 27.16 2.24 -9.98
CA VAL A 514 26.47 1.00 -9.62
C VAL A 514 27.51 -0.05 -9.27
N MET A 515 27.34 -0.71 -8.13
CA MET A 515 28.17 -1.81 -7.68
C MET A 515 27.28 -3.05 -7.49
N VAL A 516 27.69 -4.19 -8.00
CA VAL A 516 26.96 -5.46 -7.88
C VAL A 516 27.84 -6.49 -7.19
N GLY A 517 27.38 -7.06 -6.09
CA GLY A 517 28.03 -8.14 -5.34
C GLY A 517 28.16 -7.87 -3.85
N ASP A 518 27.96 -8.94 -3.05
CA ASP A 518 28.22 -8.97 -1.60
C ASP A 518 29.63 -9.50 -1.36
N GLN A 519 30.56 -8.68 -0.99
CA GLN A 519 31.90 -9.06 -0.61
C GLN A 519 32.85 -9.43 -1.78
N PRO A 520 34.12 -9.06 -1.67
CA PRO A 520 35.15 -9.50 -2.60
C PRO A 520 35.24 -11.04 -2.58
N ARG A 521 35.07 -11.65 -3.76
CA ARG A 521 35.20 -13.10 -3.93
C ARG A 521 36.67 -13.45 -4.17
N TYR A 522 37.11 -14.55 -3.56
CA TYR A 522 38.37 -15.16 -3.94
C TYR A 522 38.15 -15.97 -5.23
N GLU A 523 38.76 -15.54 -6.31
CA GLU A 523 38.87 -16.31 -7.53
C GLU A 523 40.26 -16.95 -7.59
N LEU A 524 40.31 -18.24 -7.91
CA LEU A 524 41.58 -18.93 -8.15
C LEU A 524 42.08 -18.51 -9.52
N ASP A 525 43.27 -17.97 -9.60
CA ASP A 525 43.95 -17.72 -10.86
C ASP A 525 44.23 -19.07 -11.57
N PRO A 526 43.65 -19.32 -12.75
CA PRO A 526 43.80 -20.61 -13.43
C PRO A 526 45.23 -20.98 -13.79
N SER A 527 46.15 -20.01 -13.81
CA SER A 527 47.55 -20.19 -14.19
C SER A 527 48.49 -20.39 -13.01
N SER A 528 48.19 -19.82 -11.82
CA SER A 528 49.05 -19.89 -10.64
C SER A 528 48.44 -20.64 -9.46
N GLY A 529 47.11 -20.85 -9.45
CA GLY A 529 46.40 -21.46 -8.34
C GLY A 529 46.22 -20.54 -7.12
N ASP A 530 46.67 -19.27 -7.22
CA ASP A 530 46.56 -18.29 -6.13
C ASP A 530 45.15 -17.70 -6.05
N ALA A 531 44.66 -17.50 -4.82
CA ALA A 531 43.40 -16.84 -4.59
C ALA A 531 43.55 -15.32 -4.72
N ARG A 532 42.94 -14.71 -5.72
CA ARG A 532 42.85 -13.26 -5.90
C ARG A 532 41.47 -12.75 -5.48
N LEU A 533 41.47 -11.61 -4.78
CA LEU A 533 40.25 -10.86 -4.46
C LEU A 533 39.74 -10.16 -5.73
N SER A 534 38.62 -10.61 -6.29
CA SER A 534 37.91 -9.87 -7.34
C SER A 534 37.16 -8.71 -6.73
N PRO A 535 37.38 -7.47 -7.19
CA PRO A 535 36.56 -6.33 -6.79
C PRO A 535 35.10 -6.54 -7.25
N PRO A 536 34.12 -5.89 -6.57
CA PRO A 536 32.74 -5.93 -7.05
C PRO A 536 32.65 -5.38 -8.48
N ALA A 537 31.80 -5.98 -9.28
CA ALA A 537 31.57 -5.48 -10.64
C ALA A 537 30.92 -4.09 -10.55
N THR A 538 31.54 -3.12 -11.24
CA THR A 538 31.10 -1.72 -11.19
C THR A 538 30.79 -1.20 -12.59
N ALA A 539 29.76 -0.35 -12.68
CA ALA A 539 29.48 0.48 -13.84
C ALA A 539 29.27 1.93 -13.40
N THR A 540 29.62 2.87 -14.26
CA THR A 540 29.46 4.29 -13.98
C THR A 540 28.93 5.01 -15.18
N ASP A 541 28.09 6.03 -14.94
CA ASP A 541 27.61 6.96 -15.93
C ASP A 541 27.53 8.38 -15.32
N THR A 542 27.39 9.40 -16.18
CA THR A 542 27.38 10.81 -15.78
C THR A 542 26.23 11.54 -16.44
N VAL A 543 25.58 12.42 -15.66
CA VAL A 543 24.53 13.31 -16.14
C VAL A 543 24.93 14.77 -15.87
N VAL A 544 24.53 15.66 -16.78
CA VAL A 544 24.71 17.11 -16.62
C VAL A 544 23.35 17.76 -16.41
N ILE A 545 23.21 18.49 -15.30
CA ILE A 545 22.02 19.30 -15.01
C ILE A 545 22.38 20.77 -15.25
N LYS A 546 21.64 21.44 -16.14
CA LYS A 546 21.80 22.86 -16.45
C LYS A 546 20.80 23.68 -15.64
N ALA A 547 21.28 24.31 -14.57
CA ALA A 547 20.43 25.17 -13.73
C ALA A 547 20.25 26.56 -14.38
N THR A 548 19.02 27.04 -14.43
CA THR A 548 18.68 28.35 -15.02
C THR A 548 17.49 28.99 -14.30
N SER A 549 17.39 30.30 -14.33
CA SER A 549 16.22 31.06 -13.83
C SER A 549 15.14 31.29 -14.90
N LYS A 550 15.38 30.87 -16.15
CA LYS A 550 14.41 30.99 -17.24
C LYS A 550 13.39 29.87 -17.20
N ASN A 551 12.19 30.13 -17.72
CA ASN A 551 11.22 29.06 -17.98
C ASN A 551 11.82 28.02 -18.93
N LEU A 552 11.66 26.76 -18.61
CA LEU A 552 12.19 25.61 -19.36
C LEU A 552 11.04 24.92 -20.07
N ALA A 553 11.31 24.41 -21.26
CA ALA A 553 10.36 23.57 -21.97
C ALA A 553 10.17 22.24 -21.26
N PRO A 554 8.99 21.58 -21.42
CA PRO A 554 8.74 20.25 -20.90
C PRO A 554 9.82 19.26 -21.31
N ILE A 555 10.14 18.32 -20.43
CA ILE A 555 10.98 17.15 -20.74
C ILE A 555 10.04 16.01 -21.06
N VAL A 556 10.06 15.58 -22.33
CA VAL A 556 9.18 14.52 -22.83
C VAL A 556 9.94 13.20 -22.86
N ASP A 557 9.36 12.19 -22.22
CA ASP A 557 9.85 10.81 -22.22
C ASP A 557 8.78 9.89 -22.81
N ALA A 558 9.07 9.30 -23.96
CA ALA A 558 8.20 8.34 -24.64
C ALA A 558 8.48 6.88 -24.21
N GLY A 559 9.41 6.69 -23.28
CA GLY A 559 9.91 5.39 -22.84
C GLY A 559 10.93 4.78 -23.79
N ASP A 560 11.51 3.66 -23.36
CA ASP A 560 12.54 2.95 -24.11
C ASP A 560 12.00 2.28 -25.39
N ASP A 561 12.87 2.10 -26.38
CA ASP A 561 12.60 1.31 -27.58
C ASP A 561 12.23 -0.13 -27.22
N LYS A 562 11.20 -0.68 -27.84
CA LYS A 562 10.64 -2.00 -27.52
C LYS A 562 10.74 -2.99 -28.67
N ASN A 563 10.90 -4.26 -28.30
CA ASN A 563 10.73 -5.40 -29.22
C ASN A 563 9.42 -6.12 -28.86
N ALA A 564 8.63 -6.45 -29.86
CA ALA A 564 7.34 -7.13 -29.66
C ALA A 564 7.07 -8.15 -30.75
N LEU A 565 6.09 -9.03 -30.51
CA LEU A 565 5.60 -9.97 -31.49
C LEU A 565 4.35 -9.42 -32.19
N GLN A 566 4.14 -9.83 -33.43
CA GLN A 566 2.95 -9.48 -34.18
C GLN A 566 1.66 -9.89 -33.41
N GLY A 567 0.72 -8.96 -33.25
CA GLY A 567 -0.53 -9.18 -32.53
C GLY A 567 -0.42 -9.11 -30.99
N GLU A 568 0.77 -8.85 -30.45
CA GLU A 568 0.96 -8.55 -29.02
C GLU A 568 0.46 -7.14 -28.71
N THR A 569 -0.12 -6.96 -27.52
CA THR A 569 -0.52 -5.62 -27.09
C THR A 569 0.69 -4.89 -26.52
N ILE A 570 1.03 -3.76 -27.10
CA ILE A 570 2.15 -2.91 -26.68
C ILE A 570 1.58 -1.70 -25.95
N THR A 571 1.98 -1.55 -24.70
CA THR A 571 1.62 -0.39 -23.88
C THR A 571 2.71 0.66 -23.96
N LEU A 572 2.34 1.90 -24.23
CA LEU A 572 3.21 3.05 -24.25
C LEU A 572 3.16 3.75 -22.89
N ASN A 573 4.28 4.25 -22.41
CA ASN A 573 4.37 4.92 -21.13
C ASN A 573 5.14 6.23 -21.28
N GLY A 574 4.45 7.36 -21.09
CA GLY A 574 5.02 8.70 -21.04
C GLY A 574 4.97 9.32 -19.64
N SER A 575 4.84 8.49 -18.59
CA SER A 575 4.67 8.97 -17.20
C SER A 575 5.88 9.73 -16.65
N ASP A 576 7.06 9.57 -17.26
CA ASP A 576 8.26 10.26 -16.84
C ASP A 576 8.43 11.63 -17.55
N THR A 577 7.43 12.02 -18.35
CA THR A 577 7.31 13.36 -18.92
C THR A 577 6.94 14.37 -17.84
N TYR A 578 7.70 15.44 -17.72
CA TYR A 578 7.44 16.47 -16.70
C TYR A 578 7.89 17.86 -17.19
N ASP A 579 7.31 18.89 -16.59
CA ASP A 579 7.80 20.27 -16.76
C ASP A 579 8.76 20.62 -15.63
N PRO A 580 9.99 21.10 -15.94
CA PRO A 580 10.98 21.43 -14.91
C PRO A 580 10.59 22.59 -14.01
N ASN A 581 9.70 23.48 -14.45
CA ASN A 581 9.19 24.62 -13.69
C ASN A 581 7.92 24.27 -12.91
N GLY A 582 7.34 23.08 -13.17
CA GLY A 582 6.11 22.60 -12.55
C GLY A 582 4.83 23.06 -13.24
N ASP A 583 4.94 23.57 -14.48
CA ASP A 583 3.79 24.00 -15.27
C ASP A 583 2.92 22.79 -15.69
N PRO A 584 1.58 22.92 -15.70
CA PRO A 584 0.70 21.82 -16.06
C PRO A 584 0.84 21.45 -17.54
N LEU A 585 1.10 20.15 -17.80
CA LEU A 585 1.28 19.61 -19.14
C LEU A 585 -0.06 19.23 -19.78
N LYS A 586 -0.10 19.36 -21.13
CA LYS A 586 -1.14 18.79 -22.00
C LYS A 586 -0.46 17.85 -23.00
N PHE A 587 -1.07 16.69 -23.21
CA PHE A 587 -0.60 15.63 -24.10
C PHE A 587 -1.52 15.46 -25.30
#